data_cf22d89a8fedf419f69fdb9c82d516f8
#
_entry.id   cf22d89a8fedf419f69fdb9c82d516f8
#
_cell.length_a   1.000
_cell.length_b   1.000
_cell.length_c   1.000
_cell.angle_alpha   90.00
_cell.angle_beta   90.00
_cell.angle_gamma   90.00
#
_symmetry.space_group_name_H-M   'P 1'
#
loop_
_entity.id
_entity.type
_entity.pdbx_description
1 polymer ?
#
loop_
_entity_poly.entity_id
_entity_poly.type
_entity_poly.pdbx_seq_one_letter_code
_entity_poly.pdbx_strand_id
1 'polypeptide(L)'
;LAAQGAQGVDLEALAEHRGSLFGGLSGPQPAQKMFESRLAGALAGLDPARPVYLEAESNKIGDILIPGSLWKAMLGAPRIAVTAPLADRARHLIDTYAELTGDPAALSMIIDALRPYHAADQIADWQAQAKAREFSALAQGLMRDHYDPRYARSTARKAAVAAIVPLNDLSEGILRSAAAQILSIKGV
;
A
#
# COMPACT_ATOMS: atom_id res chain seq x y z
N LEU A 1 5.37 11.21 7.16
CA LEU A 1 5.75 11.10 8.58
C LEU A 1 7.23 11.39 8.77
N ALA A 2 8.14 10.72 8.06
CA ALA A 2 9.58 10.87 8.20
C ALA A 2 10.05 12.34 8.04
N ALA A 3 9.52 13.07 7.05
CA ALA A 3 9.81 14.49 6.85
C ALA A 3 9.44 15.40 8.05
N GLN A 4 8.69 14.89 9.02
CA GLN A 4 8.34 15.58 10.26
C GLN A 4 9.02 14.97 11.49
N GLY A 5 10.09 14.20 11.27
CA GLY A 5 10.93 13.64 12.34
C GLY A 5 10.37 12.37 12.99
N ALA A 6 9.34 11.73 12.41
CA ALA A 6 8.89 10.43 12.86
C ALA A 6 9.92 9.34 12.52
N GLN A 7 10.04 8.34 13.38
CA GLN A 7 10.72 7.10 13.03
C GLN A 7 9.78 6.22 12.22
N GLY A 8 10.19 5.83 11.03
CA GLY A 8 9.42 4.95 10.18
C GLY A 8 10.33 3.97 9.45
N VAL A 9 9.80 2.80 9.15
CA VAL A 9 10.46 1.84 8.25
C VAL A 9 9.51 1.58 7.10
N ASP A 10 9.95 1.93 5.90
CA ASP A 10 9.24 1.69 4.65
C ASP A 10 9.56 0.27 4.16
N LEU A 11 8.67 -0.67 4.47
CA LEU A 11 8.84 -2.08 4.13
C LEU A 11 8.74 -2.32 2.63
N GLU A 12 7.91 -1.57 1.92
CA GLU A 12 7.75 -1.65 0.47
C GLU A 12 9.03 -1.17 -0.23
N ALA A 13 9.63 -0.08 0.22
CA ALA A 13 10.91 0.40 -0.30
C ALA A 13 12.03 -0.62 -0.04
N LEU A 14 12.10 -1.22 1.16
CA LEU A 14 13.07 -2.27 1.47
C LEU A 14 12.89 -3.53 0.61
N ALA A 15 11.66 -3.85 0.25
CA ALA A 15 11.29 -4.98 -0.61
C ALA A 15 11.38 -4.66 -2.11
N GLU A 16 11.65 -3.41 -2.49
CA GLU A 16 11.63 -2.92 -3.87
C GLU A 16 10.32 -3.29 -4.60
N HIS A 17 9.17 -3.15 -3.90
CA HIS A 17 7.86 -3.55 -4.41
C HIS A 17 6.74 -2.81 -3.68
N ARG A 18 5.74 -2.32 -4.41
CA ARG A 18 4.59 -1.56 -3.88
C ARG A 18 3.46 -2.45 -3.31
N GLY A 19 3.72 -3.69 -2.98
CA GLY A 19 2.79 -4.61 -2.29
C GLY A 19 1.64 -5.18 -3.12
N SER A 20 1.23 -4.56 -4.23
CA SER A 20 0.10 -4.97 -5.07
C SER A 20 0.53 -5.81 -6.27
N LEU A 21 -0.42 -6.44 -7.00
CA LEU A 21 -0.14 -7.10 -8.29
C LEU A 21 0.44 -6.15 -9.34
N PHE A 22 0.12 -4.85 -9.22
CA PHE A 22 0.66 -3.79 -10.06
C PHE A 22 2.00 -3.25 -9.53
N GLY A 23 2.46 -3.72 -8.37
CA GLY A 23 3.49 -3.08 -7.58
C GLY A 23 4.92 -3.41 -7.90
N GLY A 24 5.20 -4.22 -8.93
CA GLY A 24 6.57 -4.48 -9.38
C GLY A 24 7.26 -3.18 -9.78
N LEU A 25 8.41 -2.88 -9.17
CA LEU A 25 9.32 -1.82 -9.61
C LEU A 25 10.19 -2.34 -10.76
N SER A 26 10.96 -1.43 -11.38
CA SER A 26 11.86 -1.79 -12.50
C SER A 26 12.99 -2.72 -12.04
N GLY A 27 12.70 -4.01 -11.95
CA GLY A 27 13.67 -5.03 -11.59
C GLY A 27 13.11 -6.13 -10.68
N PRO A 28 13.89 -7.19 -10.47
CA PRO A 28 13.52 -8.26 -9.55
C PRO A 28 13.60 -7.76 -8.10
N GLN A 29 12.70 -8.27 -7.26
CA GLN A 29 12.79 -8.04 -5.81
C GLN A 29 14.11 -8.58 -5.24
N PRO A 30 14.61 -8.02 -4.13
CA PRO A 30 15.77 -8.58 -3.44
C PRO A 30 15.45 -9.99 -2.93
N ALA A 31 16.48 -10.82 -2.75
CA ALA A 31 16.30 -12.09 -2.05
C ALA A 31 15.81 -11.84 -0.60
N GLN A 32 15.04 -12.80 -0.05
CA GLN A 32 14.49 -12.72 1.31
C GLN A 32 15.56 -12.32 2.37
N LYS A 33 16.74 -12.94 2.32
CA LYS A 33 17.86 -12.61 3.24
C LYS A 33 18.35 -11.16 3.10
N MET A 34 18.35 -10.64 1.87
CA MET A 34 18.76 -9.24 1.65
C MET A 34 17.75 -8.28 2.25
N PHE A 35 16.45 -8.54 2.05
CA PHE A 35 15.39 -7.79 2.70
C PHE A 35 15.53 -7.81 4.24
N GLU A 36 15.72 -9.00 4.83
CA GLU A 36 15.90 -9.16 6.28
C GLU A 36 17.13 -8.42 6.79
N SER A 37 18.24 -8.42 6.05
CA SER A 37 19.45 -7.68 6.41
C SER A 37 19.23 -6.16 6.36
N ARG A 38 18.55 -5.67 5.32
CA ARG A 38 18.18 -4.25 5.19
C ARG A 38 17.24 -3.82 6.32
N LEU A 39 16.25 -4.66 6.62
CA LEU A 39 15.28 -4.44 7.70
C LEU A 39 15.99 -4.39 9.07
N ALA A 40 16.89 -5.34 9.35
CA ALA A 40 17.67 -5.35 10.57
C ALA A 40 18.52 -4.06 10.71
N GLY A 41 19.15 -3.62 9.62
CA GLY A 41 19.89 -2.36 9.59
C GLY A 41 19.00 -1.14 9.87
N ALA A 42 17.82 -1.09 9.26
CA ALA A 42 16.86 -0.01 9.48
C ALA A 42 16.37 0.03 10.94
N LEU A 43 16.05 -1.13 11.52
CA LEU A 43 15.61 -1.23 12.92
C LEU A 43 16.70 -0.90 13.92
N ALA A 44 17.96 -1.27 13.65
CA ALA A 44 19.10 -1.01 14.56
C ALA A 44 19.39 0.50 14.73
N GLY A 45 19.01 1.32 13.78
CA GLY A 45 19.18 2.78 13.82
C GLY A 45 18.08 3.54 14.56
N LEU A 46 17.04 2.84 15.06
CA LEU A 46 15.88 3.48 15.70
C LEU A 46 16.10 3.65 17.21
N ASP A 47 15.51 4.72 17.75
CA ASP A 47 15.45 4.96 19.19
C ASP A 47 14.31 4.11 19.80
N PRO A 48 14.59 3.14 20.68
CA PRO A 48 13.58 2.28 21.28
C PRO A 48 12.61 3.02 22.23
N ALA A 49 12.93 4.23 22.65
CA ALA A 49 12.04 5.06 23.47
C ALA A 49 10.99 5.83 22.67
N ARG A 50 11.04 5.78 21.33
CA ARG A 50 10.14 6.51 20.44
C ARG A 50 9.29 5.54 19.61
N PRO A 51 8.04 5.91 19.28
CA PRO A 51 7.20 5.07 18.40
C PRO A 51 7.83 4.92 17.02
N VAL A 52 7.63 3.73 16.43
CA VAL A 52 8.03 3.40 15.05
C VAL A 52 6.78 3.16 14.22
N TYR A 53 6.71 3.82 13.08
CA TYR A 53 5.59 3.70 12.15
C TYR A 53 5.95 2.76 11.00
N LEU A 54 5.03 1.83 10.69
CA LEU A 54 5.15 0.89 9.59
C LEU A 54 3.82 0.83 8.84
N GLU A 55 3.87 0.59 7.55
CA GLU A 55 2.69 0.18 6.79
C GLU A 55 2.27 -1.24 7.22
N ALA A 56 0.98 -1.47 7.37
CA ALA A 56 0.44 -2.70 7.97
C ALA A 56 -0.61 -3.38 7.08
N GLU A 57 -0.36 -3.49 5.79
CA GLU A 57 -1.33 -4.05 4.84
C GLU A 57 -1.32 -5.58 4.83
N SER A 58 -0.17 -6.18 4.60
CA SER A 58 0.02 -7.62 4.45
C SER A 58 1.32 -8.07 5.08
N ASN A 59 1.41 -9.36 5.44
CA ASN A 59 2.66 -9.99 5.83
C ASN A 59 3.52 -10.39 4.61
N LYS A 60 3.02 -10.18 3.40
CA LYS A 60 3.71 -10.48 2.14
C LYS A 60 3.72 -9.24 1.25
N ILE A 61 4.91 -8.86 0.76
CA ILE A 61 5.14 -7.73 -0.13
C ILE A 61 5.75 -8.31 -1.42
N GLY A 62 4.95 -8.46 -2.48
CA GLY A 62 5.36 -9.23 -3.64
C GLY A 62 5.69 -10.67 -3.23
N ASP A 63 6.95 -11.10 -3.39
CA ASP A 63 7.43 -12.43 -2.97
C ASP A 63 8.15 -12.43 -1.62
N ILE A 64 8.38 -11.27 -1.02
CA ILE A 64 9.03 -11.11 0.27
C ILE A 64 8.03 -11.33 1.42
N LEU A 65 8.46 -12.06 2.45
CA LEU A 65 7.71 -12.23 3.69
C LEU A 65 8.30 -11.35 4.79
N ILE A 66 7.44 -10.64 5.50
CA ILE A 66 7.83 -9.93 6.72
C ILE A 66 8.18 -10.99 7.79
N PRO A 67 9.33 -10.88 8.49
CA PRO A 67 9.70 -11.81 9.54
C PRO A 67 8.59 -11.99 10.58
N GLY A 68 8.29 -13.25 10.93
CA GLY A 68 7.12 -13.58 11.77
C GLY A 68 7.11 -12.88 13.13
N SER A 69 8.27 -12.62 13.73
CA SER A 69 8.38 -11.86 14.98
C SER A 69 7.93 -10.41 14.82
N LEU A 70 8.38 -9.73 13.75
CA LEU A 70 7.95 -8.36 13.44
C LEU A 70 6.45 -8.33 13.10
N TRP A 71 6.00 -9.24 12.24
CA TRP A 71 4.57 -9.31 11.89
C TRP A 71 3.68 -9.50 13.12
N LYS A 72 4.08 -10.36 14.06
CA LYS A 72 3.35 -10.54 15.33
C LYS A 72 3.30 -9.25 16.17
N ALA A 73 4.40 -8.51 16.24
CA ALA A 73 4.44 -7.21 16.91
C ALA A 73 3.51 -6.19 16.23
N MET A 74 3.55 -6.10 14.89
CA MET A 74 2.67 -5.23 14.11
C MET A 74 1.19 -5.55 14.29
N LEU A 75 0.81 -6.83 14.39
CA LEU A 75 -0.58 -7.24 14.63
C LEU A 75 -1.11 -6.78 16.00
N GLY A 76 -0.24 -6.67 17.00
CA GLY A 76 -0.59 -6.19 18.34
C GLY A 76 -0.48 -4.68 18.52
N ALA A 77 0.13 -3.98 17.57
CA ALA A 77 0.37 -2.54 17.66
C ALA A 77 -0.92 -1.74 17.39
N PRO A 78 -1.09 -0.56 18.00
CA PRO A 78 -2.15 0.37 17.67
C PRO A 78 -2.13 0.71 16.18
N ARG A 79 -3.30 0.87 15.57
CA ARG A 79 -3.44 1.15 14.13
C ARG A 79 -4.09 2.49 13.89
N ILE A 80 -3.52 3.26 12.99
CA ILE A 80 -4.11 4.49 12.47
C ILE A 80 -4.57 4.22 11.04
N ALA A 81 -5.87 4.39 10.80
CA ALA A 81 -6.42 4.28 9.45
C ALA A 81 -6.43 5.67 8.79
N VAL A 82 -5.79 5.77 7.64
CA VAL A 82 -5.88 6.96 6.79
C VAL A 82 -6.88 6.66 5.67
N THR A 83 -7.87 7.53 5.47
CA THR A 83 -8.91 7.34 4.45
C THR A 83 -8.95 8.55 3.53
N ALA A 84 -9.23 8.31 2.24
CA ALA A 84 -9.38 9.35 1.24
C ALA A 84 -10.51 8.98 0.25
N PRO A 85 -11.13 9.97 -0.43
CA PRO A 85 -12.14 9.72 -1.44
C PRO A 85 -11.62 8.81 -2.56
N LEU A 86 -12.47 7.95 -3.08
CA LEU A 86 -12.10 6.96 -4.11
C LEU A 86 -11.51 7.62 -5.36
N ALA A 87 -12.07 8.76 -5.78
CA ALA A 87 -11.59 9.49 -6.95
C ALA A 87 -10.17 10.05 -6.78
N ASP A 88 -9.85 10.53 -5.57
CA ASP A 88 -8.51 11.08 -5.28
C ASP A 88 -7.47 9.96 -5.15
N ARG A 89 -7.87 8.84 -4.55
CA ARG A 89 -7.04 7.62 -4.52
C ARG A 89 -6.78 7.11 -5.93
N ALA A 90 -7.79 7.12 -6.83
CA ALA A 90 -7.62 6.71 -8.21
C ALA A 90 -6.64 7.61 -8.97
N ARG A 91 -6.76 8.93 -8.79
CA ARG A 91 -5.83 9.90 -9.39
C ARG A 91 -4.40 9.63 -8.93
N HIS A 92 -4.20 9.49 -7.62
CA HIS A 92 -2.89 9.19 -7.05
C HIS A 92 -2.29 7.88 -7.58
N LEU A 93 -3.12 6.83 -7.75
CA LEU A 93 -2.67 5.57 -8.33
C LEU A 93 -2.23 5.73 -9.78
N ILE A 94 -2.96 6.48 -10.59
CA ILE A 94 -2.58 6.73 -12.00
C ILE A 94 -1.22 7.40 -12.08
N ASP A 95 -0.98 8.40 -11.24
CA ASP A 95 0.29 9.10 -11.17
C ASP A 95 1.43 8.18 -10.67
N THR A 96 1.15 7.38 -9.64
CA THR A 96 2.10 6.45 -9.03
C THR A 96 2.50 5.31 -9.97
N TYR A 97 1.59 4.88 -10.84
CA TYR A 97 1.78 3.79 -11.80
C TYR A 97 1.82 4.28 -13.26
N ALA A 98 2.37 5.48 -13.47
CA ALA A 98 2.44 6.09 -14.80
C ALA A 98 3.19 5.21 -15.83
N GLU A 99 4.16 4.41 -15.39
CA GLU A 99 4.85 3.42 -16.22
C GLU A 99 3.90 2.36 -16.79
N LEU A 100 2.91 1.90 -16.01
CA LEU A 100 1.94 0.90 -16.46
C LEU A 100 0.88 1.50 -17.40
N THR A 101 0.47 2.75 -17.17
CA THR A 101 -0.45 3.43 -18.09
C THR A 101 0.20 3.73 -19.45
N GLY A 102 1.53 3.74 -19.49
CA GLY A 102 2.36 3.85 -20.70
C GLY A 102 2.63 2.53 -21.41
N ASP A 103 2.38 1.38 -20.76
CA ASP A 103 2.58 0.02 -21.32
C ASP A 103 1.26 -0.76 -21.35
N PRO A 104 0.48 -0.67 -22.45
CA PRO A 104 -0.80 -1.37 -22.58
C PRO A 104 -0.69 -2.90 -22.48
N ALA A 105 0.44 -3.48 -22.91
CA ALA A 105 0.63 -4.92 -22.86
C ALA A 105 0.82 -5.41 -21.43
N ALA A 106 1.69 -4.75 -20.67
CA ALA A 106 1.89 -5.04 -19.26
C ALA A 106 0.60 -4.84 -18.45
N LEU A 107 -0.12 -3.74 -18.67
CA LEU A 107 -1.39 -3.47 -18.00
C LEU A 107 -2.42 -4.57 -18.29
N SER A 108 -2.56 -4.99 -19.56
CA SER A 108 -3.46 -6.07 -19.95
C SER A 108 -3.11 -7.40 -19.28
N MET A 109 -1.84 -7.75 -19.22
CA MET A 109 -1.37 -8.98 -18.53
C MET A 109 -1.71 -8.99 -17.04
N ILE A 110 -1.56 -7.84 -16.37
CA ILE A 110 -1.87 -7.73 -14.95
C ILE A 110 -3.39 -7.83 -14.72
N ILE A 111 -4.22 -7.22 -15.59
CA ILE A 111 -5.68 -7.37 -15.51
C ILE A 111 -6.06 -8.84 -15.72
N ASP A 112 -5.45 -9.54 -16.66
CA ASP A 112 -5.70 -10.97 -16.89
C ASP A 112 -5.30 -11.85 -15.68
N ALA A 113 -4.30 -11.48 -14.92
CA ALA A 113 -3.94 -12.17 -13.68
C ALA A 113 -5.03 -12.09 -12.58
N LEU A 114 -6.03 -11.22 -12.75
CA LEU A 114 -7.19 -11.12 -11.86
C LEU A 114 -8.32 -12.10 -12.18
N ARG A 115 -8.26 -12.82 -13.31
CA ARG A 115 -9.28 -13.82 -13.73
C ARG A 115 -9.66 -14.85 -12.65
N PRO A 116 -8.75 -15.35 -11.80
CA PRO A 116 -9.14 -16.29 -10.75
C PRO A 116 -10.04 -15.69 -9.66
N TYR A 117 -10.19 -14.37 -9.62
CA TYR A 117 -10.87 -13.64 -8.55
C TYR A 117 -12.14 -12.93 -9.00
N HIS A 118 -12.40 -12.82 -10.30
CA HIS A 118 -13.50 -12.04 -10.87
C HIS A 118 -14.17 -12.74 -12.04
N ALA A 119 -15.43 -12.42 -12.27
CA ALA A 119 -16.19 -12.91 -13.40
C ALA A 119 -15.59 -12.43 -14.74
N ALA A 120 -15.84 -13.18 -15.81
CA ALA A 120 -15.24 -12.91 -17.11
C ALA A 120 -15.67 -11.56 -17.71
N ASP A 121 -16.92 -11.15 -17.48
CA ASP A 121 -17.46 -9.84 -17.89
C ASP A 121 -16.74 -8.69 -17.18
N GLN A 122 -16.51 -8.78 -15.88
CA GLN A 122 -15.75 -7.78 -15.13
C GLN A 122 -14.32 -7.62 -15.66
N ILE A 123 -13.64 -8.73 -15.99
CA ILE A 123 -12.31 -8.69 -16.60
C ILE A 123 -12.37 -8.04 -17.98
N ALA A 124 -13.41 -8.38 -18.79
CA ALA A 124 -13.60 -7.78 -20.11
C ALA A 124 -13.83 -6.26 -20.03
N ASP A 125 -14.62 -5.80 -19.05
CA ASP A 125 -14.85 -4.37 -18.81
C ASP A 125 -13.56 -3.64 -18.44
N TRP A 126 -12.75 -4.19 -17.54
CA TRP A 126 -11.46 -3.59 -17.19
C TRP A 126 -10.47 -3.58 -18.36
N GLN A 127 -10.45 -4.62 -19.19
CA GLN A 127 -9.65 -4.65 -20.42
C GLN A 127 -10.12 -3.59 -21.43
N ALA A 128 -11.44 -3.40 -21.58
CA ALA A 128 -12.01 -2.37 -22.44
C ALA A 128 -11.62 -0.95 -21.94
N GLN A 129 -11.75 -0.70 -20.65
CA GLN A 129 -11.33 0.58 -20.02
C GLN A 129 -9.84 0.85 -20.21
N ALA A 130 -8.98 -0.16 -20.01
CA ALA A 130 -7.53 -0.05 -20.25
C ALA A 130 -7.23 0.31 -21.70
N LYS A 131 -7.88 -0.36 -22.67
CA LYS A 131 -7.73 -0.10 -24.10
C LYS A 131 -8.24 1.28 -24.50
N ALA A 132 -9.35 1.74 -23.90
CA ALA A 132 -9.90 3.08 -24.12
C ALA A 132 -9.12 4.17 -23.37
N ARG A 133 -8.10 3.83 -22.58
CA ARG A 133 -7.32 4.72 -21.70
C ARG A 133 -8.18 5.44 -20.64
N GLU A 134 -9.28 4.82 -20.25
CA GLU A 134 -10.19 5.29 -19.19
C GLU A 134 -9.62 4.93 -17.80
N PHE A 135 -8.38 5.34 -17.54
CA PHE A 135 -7.62 4.91 -16.37
C PHE A 135 -8.27 5.29 -15.05
N SER A 136 -9.03 6.40 -15.01
CA SER A 136 -9.74 6.79 -13.79
C SER A 136 -10.86 5.80 -13.44
N ALA A 137 -11.65 5.38 -14.43
CA ALA A 137 -12.70 4.39 -14.26
C ALA A 137 -12.11 3.02 -13.87
N LEU A 138 -11.05 2.60 -14.58
CA LEU A 138 -10.33 1.36 -14.30
C LEU A 138 -9.77 1.34 -12.86
N ALA A 139 -9.07 2.39 -12.43
CA ALA A 139 -8.48 2.45 -11.10
C ALA A 139 -9.55 2.44 -10.00
N GLN A 140 -10.66 3.18 -10.19
CA GLN A 140 -11.78 3.16 -9.24
C GLN A 140 -12.44 1.78 -9.18
N GLY A 141 -12.66 1.13 -10.34
CA GLY A 141 -13.21 -0.23 -10.41
C GLY A 141 -12.33 -1.24 -9.70
N LEU A 142 -11.04 -1.24 -9.98
CA LEU A 142 -10.06 -2.12 -9.32
C LEU A 142 -10.03 -1.91 -7.80
N MET A 143 -10.02 -0.67 -7.33
CA MET A 143 -10.06 -0.39 -5.89
C MET A 143 -11.35 -0.89 -5.25
N ARG A 144 -12.50 -0.50 -5.79
CA ARG A 144 -13.81 -0.83 -5.23
C ARG A 144 -14.08 -2.33 -5.22
N ASP A 145 -13.74 -3.03 -6.30
CA ASP A 145 -14.21 -4.40 -6.54
C ASP A 145 -13.14 -5.46 -6.19
N HIS A 146 -11.85 -5.09 -6.19
CA HIS A 146 -10.76 -6.02 -5.87
C HIS A 146 -10.02 -5.67 -4.58
N TYR A 147 -9.45 -4.46 -4.47
CA TYR A 147 -8.54 -4.13 -3.37
C TYR A 147 -9.26 -3.83 -2.06
N ASP A 148 -10.23 -2.92 -2.04
CA ASP A 148 -10.93 -2.50 -0.81
C ASP A 148 -11.59 -3.66 -0.07
N PRO A 149 -12.27 -4.63 -0.74
CA PRO A 149 -12.81 -5.81 -0.06
C PRO A 149 -11.73 -6.72 0.54
N ARG A 150 -10.55 -6.78 -0.07
CA ARG A 150 -9.42 -7.57 0.45
C ARG A 150 -8.79 -6.91 1.66
N TYR A 151 -8.59 -5.60 1.61
CA TYR A 151 -8.13 -4.82 2.75
C TYR A 151 -9.08 -4.91 3.93
N ALA A 152 -10.38 -4.78 3.72
CA ALA A 152 -11.39 -4.90 4.76
C ALA A 152 -11.31 -6.27 5.46
N ARG A 153 -11.17 -7.37 4.69
CA ARG A 153 -11.02 -8.73 5.24
C ARG A 153 -9.71 -8.93 6.01
N SER A 154 -8.61 -8.41 5.50
CA SER A 154 -7.30 -8.44 6.17
C SER A 154 -7.33 -7.65 7.47
N THR A 155 -8.00 -6.51 7.46
CA THR A 155 -8.11 -5.58 8.59
C THR A 155 -8.95 -6.14 9.73
N ALA A 156 -10.01 -6.90 9.42
CA ALA A 156 -10.90 -7.50 10.43
C ALA A 156 -10.19 -8.48 11.40
N ARG A 157 -9.01 -8.96 11.04
CA ARG A 157 -8.20 -9.90 11.84
C ARG A 157 -7.09 -9.22 12.65
N LYS A 158 -6.98 -7.90 12.58
CA LYS A 158 -5.91 -7.11 13.21
C LYS A 158 -6.45 -6.38 14.45
N ALA A 159 -5.56 -5.77 15.23
CA ALA A 159 -5.95 -4.91 16.34
C ALA A 159 -6.95 -3.82 15.90
N ALA A 160 -7.77 -3.38 16.84
CA ALA A 160 -8.73 -2.31 16.58
C ALA A 160 -8.02 -1.05 16.05
N VAL A 161 -8.71 -0.31 15.20
CA VAL A 161 -8.22 0.99 14.73
C VAL A 161 -8.28 1.97 15.89
N ALA A 162 -7.14 2.47 16.32
CA ALA A 162 -7.03 3.41 17.43
C ALA A 162 -7.45 4.83 17.00
N ALA A 163 -7.23 5.19 15.74
CA ALA A 163 -7.64 6.47 15.20
C ALA A 163 -7.91 6.39 13.70
N ILE A 164 -8.81 7.24 13.21
CA ILE A 164 -9.08 7.44 11.78
C ILE A 164 -8.71 8.87 11.42
N VAL A 165 -7.91 9.03 10.38
CA VAL A 165 -7.51 10.32 9.82
C VAL A 165 -8.10 10.45 8.42
N PRO A 166 -9.25 11.11 8.27
CA PRO A 166 -9.86 11.31 6.97
C PRO A 166 -9.15 12.44 6.21
N LEU A 167 -8.87 12.19 4.94
CA LEU A 167 -8.31 13.16 4.01
C LEU A 167 -9.38 13.62 3.03
N ASN A 168 -9.41 14.90 2.72
CA ASN A 168 -10.30 15.45 1.68
C ASN A 168 -9.75 15.23 0.27
N ASP A 169 -8.42 15.16 0.14
CA ASP A 169 -7.68 14.82 -1.08
C ASP A 169 -6.28 14.30 -0.70
N LEU A 170 -5.44 14.01 -1.71
CA LEU A 170 -4.08 13.51 -1.53
C LEU A 170 -3.01 14.55 -1.95
N SER A 171 -3.33 15.84 -1.89
CA SER A 171 -2.36 16.91 -2.11
C SER A 171 -1.28 16.93 -1.02
N GLU A 172 -0.09 17.42 -1.38
CA GLU A 172 1.05 17.47 -0.45
C GLU A 172 0.72 18.22 0.86
N GLY A 173 -0.06 19.31 0.78
CA GLY A 173 -0.48 20.09 1.94
C GLY A 173 -1.36 19.27 2.90
N ILE A 174 -2.35 18.54 2.36
CA ILE A 174 -3.24 17.67 3.14
C ILE A 174 -2.45 16.50 3.74
N LEU A 175 -1.57 15.86 2.97
CA LEU A 175 -0.72 14.77 3.47
C LEU A 175 0.22 15.26 4.59
N ARG A 176 0.76 16.47 4.49
CA ARG A 176 1.59 17.07 5.54
C ARG A 176 0.80 17.35 6.81
N SER A 177 -0.42 17.88 6.68
CA SER A 177 -1.32 18.12 7.81
C SER A 177 -1.75 16.83 8.49
N ALA A 178 -2.07 15.81 7.71
CA ALA A 178 -2.39 14.48 8.23
C ALA A 178 -1.21 13.84 8.98
N ALA A 179 0.01 14.00 8.48
CA ALA A 179 1.20 13.53 9.17
C ALA A 179 1.38 14.21 10.54
N ALA A 180 1.17 15.52 10.62
CA ALA A 180 1.20 16.25 11.89
C ALA A 180 0.11 15.76 12.85
N GLN A 181 -1.11 15.54 12.35
CA GLN A 181 -2.21 14.98 13.14
C GLN A 181 -1.86 13.59 13.68
N ILE A 182 -1.35 12.68 12.85
CA ILE A 182 -0.92 11.34 13.27
C ILE A 182 0.11 11.43 14.41
N LEU A 183 1.11 12.29 14.28
CA LEU A 183 2.16 12.46 15.29
C LEU A 183 1.65 13.08 16.61
N SER A 184 0.50 13.74 16.58
CA SER A 184 -0.12 14.32 17.79
C SER A 184 -0.97 13.30 18.56
N ILE A 185 -1.29 12.14 18.01
CA ILE A 185 -2.10 11.10 18.66
C ILE A 185 -1.31 10.47 19.79
N LYS A 186 -1.80 10.66 21.03
CA LYS A 186 -1.14 10.11 22.23
C LYS A 186 -1.58 8.65 22.47
N GLY A 187 -0.63 7.83 22.90
CA GLY A 187 -0.93 6.42 23.28
C GLY A 187 -1.04 5.46 22.11
N VAL A 188 -0.56 5.87 20.96
CA VAL A 188 -0.46 5.03 19.75
C VAL A 188 1.00 4.71 19.50
#